data_49882fc5c045358cde3de22dbc907535
#
_entry.id   49882fc5c045358cde3de22dbc907535
#
_cell.length_a   1.000
_cell.length_b   1.000
_cell.length_c   1.000
_cell.angle_alpha   90.00
_cell.angle_beta   90.00
_cell.angle_gamma   90.00
#
_symmetry.space_group_name_H-M   'P 1'
#
loop_
_entity.id
_entity.type
_entity.pdbx_description
1 polymer ?
#
loop_
_entity_poly.entity_id
_entity_poly.type
_entity_poly.pdbx_seq_one_letter_code
_entity_poly.pdbx_strand_id
1 'polypeptide(L)'
;MTVKVQLFITCLGENFYSNVLKDMVKVLERLGVQCEFPEGQTCCGQPFYNGGFQSQTVGLARNWLRAFGKTGGYIVAPSGSCAEFARHRYPEMFEPGTQEHAMAVETASRTFEFTEFLTHVLHVTDVGARFPHKVTYHASCHTLRGIGLREEPKQLLLAVKDLELIALNEEETCCGFGGVFSVIYPEVSRAMMQAKVKNIEASGAEYVIVGEPGCLMNIAGGLAKIDARVKPLHLIQILAAGGD
;
A
#
# COMPACT_ATOMS: atom_id res chain seq x y z
N MET A 1 -3.99 26.70 -5.55
CA MET A 1 -2.98 26.34 -4.52
C MET A 1 -2.41 25.00 -4.90
N THR A 2 -1.09 24.82 -4.84
CA THR A 2 -0.45 23.53 -5.14
C THR A 2 -0.77 22.53 -4.02
N VAL A 3 -1.20 21.34 -4.38
CA VAL A 3 -1.45 20.26 -3.40
C VAL A 3 -0.11 19.79 -2.85
N LYS A 4 0.00 19.69 -1.52
CA LYS A 4 1.20 19.24 -0.82
C LYS A 4 0.98 17.88 -0.20
N VAL A 5 1.94 16.96 -0.40
CA VAL A 5 1.97 15.60 0.14
C VAL A 5 3.20 15.39 1.00
N GLN A 6 2.98 14.86 2.19
CA GLN A 6 3.98 14.31 3.07
C GLN A 6 4.12 12.82 2.77
N LEU A 7 5.25 12.37 2.28
CA LEU A 7 5.48 10.98 1.90
C LEU A 7 5.62 10.11 3.15
N PHE A 8 4.69 9.18 3.35
CA PHE A 8 4.78 8.17 4.39
C PHE A 8 5.51 6.94 3.85
N ILE A 9 6.83 6.90 4.05
CA ILE A 9 7.69 5.80 3.62
C ILE A 9 7.52 4.62 4.57
N THR A 10 6.98 3.53 4.06
CA THR A 10 6.75 2.34 4.88
C THR A 10 8.02 1.49 5.00
N CYS A 11 8.17 0.74 6.10
CA CYS A 11 9.39 -0.04 6.34
C CYS A 11 9.69 -1.06 5.23
N LEU A 12 8.66 -1.74 4.68
CA LEU A 12 8.85 -2.65 3.54
C LEU A 12 9.16 -1.88 2.25
N GLY A 13 8.54 -0.71 2.07
CA GLY A 13 8.85 0.17 0.94
C GLY A 13 10.31 0.60 0.94
N GLU A 14 10.81 1.08 2.07
CA GLU A 14 12.19 1.55 2.19
C GLU A 14 13.22 0.44 2.00
N ASN A 15 13.03 -0.70 2.68
CA ASN A 15 14.06 -1.75 2.72
C ASN A 15 14.04 -2.70 1.51
N PHE A 16 12.90 -2.87 0.85
CA PHE A 16 12.76 -3.87 -0.22
C PHE A 16 12.22 -3.31 -1.53
N TYR A 17 11.52 -2.18 -1.50
CA TYR A 17 10.80 -1.62 -2.64
C TYR A 17 11.04 -0.12 -2.83
N SER A 18 12.29 0.33 -2.67
CA SER A 18 12.65 1.74 -2.82
C SER A 18 12.33 2.31 -4.21
N ASN A 19 12.31 1.47 -5.24
CA ASN A 19 11.85 1.82 -6.57
C ASN A 19 10.37 2.21 -6.60
N VAL A 20 9.49 1.51 -5.85
CA VAL A 20 8.07 1.86 -5.71
C VAL A 20 7.90 3.26 -5.12
N LEU A 21 8.73 3.62 -4.13
CA LEU A 21 8.70 4.95 -3.51
C LEU A 21 9.12 6.05 -4.48
N LYS A 22 10.15 5.80 -5.30
CA LYS A 22 10.57 6.72 -6.37
C LYS A 22 9.49 6.89 -7.44
N ASP A 23 8.86 5.78 -7.83
CA ASP A 23 7.75 5.79 -8.78
C ASP A 23 6.53 6.53 -8.23
N MET A 24 6.25 6.43 -6.93
CA MET A 24 5.21 7.21 -6.25
C MET A 24 5.46 8.71 -6.39
N VAL A 25 6.68 9.17 -6.13
CA VAL A 25 7.07 10.59 -6.31
C VAL A 25 6.90 10.99 -7.77
N LYS A 26 7.40 10.18 -8.71
CA LYS A 26 7.30 10.44 -10.15
C LYS A 26 5.84 10.65 -10.59
N VAL A 27 4.90 9.82 -10.12
CA VAL A 27 3.46 9.99 -10.45
C VAL A 27 2.90 11.27 -9.83
N LEU A 28 3.18 11.52 -8.55
CA LEU A 28 2.68 12.70 -7.85
C LEU A 28 3.21 14.01 -8.48
N GLU A 29 4.49 14.08 -8.81
CA GLU A 29 5.10 15.24 -9.47
C GLU A 29 4.55 15.47 -10.89
N ARG A 30 4.30 14.38 -11.66
CA ARG A 30 3.61 14.44 -12.96
C ARG A 30 2.24 15.11 -12.86
N LEU A 31 1.55 14.90 -11.73
CA LEU A 31 0.24 15.50 -11.43
C LEU A 31 0.34 16.90 -10.80
N GLY A 32 1.53 17.49 -10.72
CA GLY A 32 1.74 18.82 -10.14
C GLY A 32 1.66 18.87 -8.61
N VAL A 33 1.77 17.73 -7.93
CA VAL A 33 1.76 17.63 -6.47
C VAL A 33 3.17 17.89 -5.93
N GLN A 34 3.27 18.73 -4.90
CA GLN A 34 4.52 18.97 -4.18
C GLN A 34 4.75 17.88 -3.14
N CYS A 35 5.83 17.12 -3.29
CA CYS A 35 6.21 16.06 -2.37
C CYS A 35 7.22 16.55 -1.34
N GLU A 36 7.00 16.21 -0.07
CA GLU A 36 7.93 16.44 1.03
C GLU A 36 8.19 15.12 1.77
N PHE A 37 9.38 14.94 2.26
CA PHE A 37 9.80 13.77 3.04
C PHE A 37 10.12 14.19 4.48
N PRO A 38 9.19 14.00 5.44
CA PRO A 38 9.48 14.21 6.84
C PRO A 38 10.51 13.20 7.35
N GLU A 39 11.60 13.69 7.92
CA GLU A 39 12.66 12.84 8.46
C GLU A 39 12.24 12.14 9.77
N GLY A 40 12.98 11.09 10.15
CA GLY A 40 12.77 10.37 11.40
C GLY A 40 11.58 9.40 11.39
N GLN A 41 11.06 9.06 10.23
CA GLN A 41 10.02 8.04 10.09
C GLN A 41 10.55 6.66 10.47
N THR A 42 9.63 5.81 10.96
CA THR A 42 9.89 4.42 11.31
C THR A 42 8.75 3.54 10.83
N CYS A 43 8.80 2.24 11.18
CA CYS A 43 7.68 1.33 10.95
C CYS A 43 6.37 1.88 11.56
N CYS A 44 5.23 1.67 10.88
CA CYS A 44 3.91 2.04 11.43
C CYS A 44 3.56 1.31 12.74
N GLY A 45 4.22 0.20 13.06
CA GLY A 45 3.97 -0.54 14.28
C GLY A 45 2.93 -1.65 14.18
N GLN A 46 2.25 -1.81 13.05
CA GLN A 46 1.22 -2.84 12.89
C GLN A 46 1.71 -4.27 13.24
N PRO A 47 2.93 -4.73 12.84
CA PRO A 47 3.42 -6.04 13.26
C PRO A 47 3.58 -6.18 14.78
N PHE A 48 4.01 -5.14 15.48
CA PHE A 48 4.10 -5.13 16.94
C PHE A 48 2.71 -5.19 17.58
N TYR A 49 1.78 -4.41 17.07
CA TYR A 49 0.38 -4.40 17.54
C TYR A 49 -0.24 -5.79 17.41
N ASN A 50 -0.13 -6.40 16.22
CA ASN A 50 -0.66 -7.73 15.94
C ASN A 50 0.04 -8.85 16.75
N GLY A 51 1.28 -8.61 17.15
CA GLY A 51 2.05 -9.49 18.04
C GLY A 51 1.77 -9.29 19.53
N GLY A 52 0.87 -8.34 19.91
CA GLY A 52 0.54 -8.06 21.31
C GLY A 52 1.51 -7.12 22.03
N PHE A 53 2.47 -6.50 21.32
CA PHE A 53 3.47 -5.57 21.90
C PHE A 53 2.92 -4.14 21.95
N GLN A 54 1.90 -3.89 22.77
CA GLN A 54 1.16 -2.63 22.81
C GLN A 54 2.04 -1.42 23.18
N SER A 55 2.89 -1.54 24.21
CA SER A 55 3.75 -0.44 24.67
C SER A 55 4.76 0.00 23.61
N GLN A 56 5.33 -0.95 22.87
CA GLN A 56 6.24 -0.69 21.76
C GLN A 56 5.48 -0.01 20.60
N THR A 57 4.26 -0.44 20.33
CA THR A 57 3.42 0.16 19.29
C THR A 57 3.09 1.62 19.61
N VAL A 58 2.75 1.96 20.84
CA VAL A 58 2.53 3.35 21.26
C VAL A 58 3.78 4.20 21.08
N GLY A 59 4.98 3.64 21.36
CA GLY A 59 6.26 4.30 21.09
C GLY A 59 6.47 4.64 19.61
N LEU A 60 6.10 3.72 18.71
CA LEU A 60 6.17 3.93 17.26
C LEU A 60 5.12 4.97 16.79
N ALA A 61 3.91 4.93 17.32
CA ALA A 61 2.89 5.92 17.03
C ALA A 61 3.34 7.34 17.46
N ARG A 62 3.95 7.49 18.65
CA ARG A 62 4.55 8.77 19.08
C ARG A 62 5.65 9.25 18.14
N ASN A 63 6.49 8.33 17.65
CA ASN A 63 7.51 8.68 16.68
C ASN A 63 6.89 9.21 15.37
N TRP A 64 5.87 8.52 14.88
CA TRP A 64 5.12 8.94 13.71
C TRP A 64 4.47 10.33 13.90
N LEU A 65 3.86 10.60 15.06
CA LEU A 65 3.33 11.93 15.39
C LEU A 65 4.42 13.01 15.44
N ARG A 66 5.63 12.67 15.86
CA ARG A 66 6.77 13.63 15.80
C ARG A 66 7.16 13.97 14.38
N ALA A 67 7.12 12.99 13.47
CA ALA A 67 7.45 13.20 12.07
C ALA A 67 6.36 14.00 11.32
N PHE A 68 5.09 13.67 11.55
CA PHE A 68 3.97 14.19 10.75
C PHE A 68 3.10 15.23 11.46
N GLY A 69 3.04 15.24 12.78
CA GLY A 69 2.09 16.06 13.54
C GLY A 69 2.26 17.58 13.42
N LYS A 70 3.41 18.04 12.89
CA LYS A 70 3.67 19.46 12.64
C LYS A 70 3.75 19.80 11.15
N THR A 71 3.55 18.82 10.27
CA THR A 71 3.55 19.05 8.83
C THR A 71 2.18 19.49 8.34
N GLY A 72 2.13 20.18 7.21
CA GLY A 72 0.87 20.50 6.52
C GLY A 72 0.63 19.59 5.32
N GLY A 73 -0.58 19.64 4.75
CA GLY A 73 -0.96 18.86 3.58
C GLY A 73 -1.35 17.42 3.90
N TYR A 74 -1.45 16.60 2.88
CA TYR A 74 -1.88 15.21 2.99
C TYR A 74 -0.70 14.29 3.32
N ILE A 75 -0.95 13.21 4.05
CA ILE A 75 0.03 12.16 4.32
C ILE A 75 -0.35 10.97 3.43
N VAL A 76 0.55 10.55 2.54
CA VAL A 76 0.23 9.51 1.55
C VAL A 76 1.21 8.35 1.64
N ALA A 77 0.66 7.13 1.77
CA ALA A 77 1.41 5.89 1.88
C ALA A 77 1.22 4.99 0.65
N PRO A 78 2.27 4.28 0.19
CA PRO A 78 2.18 3.27 -0.88
C PRO A 78 1.68 1.91 -0.34
N SER A 79 0.93 1.89 0.75
CA SER A 79 0.54 0.69 1.47
C SER A 79 -0.78 0.91 2.20
N GLY A 80 -1.79 0.13 1.83
CA GLY A 80 -3.10 0.15 2.48
C GLY A 80 -3.04 -0.25 3.95
N SER A 81 -2.20 -1.23 4.30
CA SER A 81 -2.07 -1.69 5.69
C SER A 81 -1.48 -0.62 6.61
N CYS A 82 -0.48 0.12 6.14
CA CYS A 82 0.13 1.19 6.93
C CYS A 82 -0.79 2.42 7.05
N ALA A 83 -1.48 2.80 5.97
CA ALA A 83 -2.44 3.91 5.97
C ALA A 83 -3.64 3.60 6.88
N GLU A 84 -4.22 2.40 6.74
CA GLU A 84 -5.34 1.94 7.58
C GLU A 84 -4.95 1.93 9.05
N PHE A 85 -3.78 1.38 9.38
CA PHE A 85 -3.30 1.28 10.76
C PHE A 85 -3.08 2.67 11.39
N ALA A 86 -2.43 3.59 10.70
CA ALA A 86 -2.22 4.96 11.17
C ALA A 86 -3.55 5.70 11.35
N ARG A 87 -4.49 5.53 10.41
CA ARG A 87 -5.79 6.19 10.42
C ARG A 87 -6.69 5.73 11.56
N HIS A 88 -6.79 4.42 11.76
CA HIS A 88 -7.77 3.86 12.68
C HIS A 88 -7.21 3.52 14.05
N ARG A 89 -5.93 3.14 14.15
CA ARG A 89 -5.36 2.67 15.43
C ARG A 89 -4.62 3.72 16.22
N TYR A 90 -3.97 4.70 15.58
CA TYR A 90 -3.24 5.70 16.34
C TYR A 90 -4.13 6.56 17.24
N PRO A 91 -5.30 7.06 16.79
CA PRO A 91 -6.20 7.77 17.71
C PRO A 91 -6.59 6.94 18.96
N GLU A 92 -6.82 5.63 18.79
CA GLU A 92 -7.21 4.73 19.89
C GLU A 92 -6.09 4.48 20.92
N MET A 93 -4.83 4.78 20.58
CA MET A 93 -3.66 4.54 21.44
C MET A 93 -3.41 5.64 22.47
N PHE A 94 -4.07 6.78 22.35
CA PHE A 94 -3.88 7.94 23.20
C PHE A 94 -5.15 8.28 23.96
N GLU A 95 -4.98 8.75 25.18
CA GLU A 95 -6.11 9.10 26.05
C GLU A 95 -6.88 10.32 25.48
N PRO A 96 -8.22 10.20 25.30
CA PRO A 96 -9.05 11.30 24.83
C PRO A 96 -8.86 12.58 25.65
N GLY A 97 -8.79 13.73 24.97
CA GLY A 97 -8.55 15.03 25.61
C GLY A 97 -7.08 15.39 25.78
N THR A 98 -6.14 14.48 25.51
CA THR A 98 -4.70 14.80 25.50
C THR A 98 -4.27 15.44 24.17
N GLN A 99 -3.14 16.14 24.20
CA GLN A 99 -2.53 16.72 23.00
C GLN A 99 -2.11 15.63 21.99
N GLU A 100 -1.62 14.48 22.49
CA GLU A 100 -1.24 13.34 21.64
C GLU A 100 -2.45 12.78 20.89
N HIS A 101 -3.60 12.63 21.59
CA HIS A 101 -4.85 12.19 20.97
C HIS A 101 -5.33 13.19 19.90
N ALA A 102 -5.37 14.48 20.21
CA ALA A 102 -5.79 15.50 19.25
C ALA A 102 -4.90 15.49 17.98
N MET A 103 -3.59 15.38 18.18
CA MET A 103 -2.62 15.27 17.07
C MET A 103 -2.82 13.98 16.27
N ALA A 104 -3.10 12.86 16.94
CA ALA A 104 -3.35 11.58 16.25
C ALA A 104 -4.64 11.64 15.42
N VAL A 105 -5.70 12.23 15.92
CA VAL A 105 -6.95 12.43 15.17
C VAL A 105 -6.74 13.33 13.96
N GLU A 106 -6.04 14.44 14.14
CA GLU A 106 -5.75 15.39 13.06
C GLU A 106 -4.92 14.73 11.96
N THR A 107 -3.80 14.09 12.29
CA THR A 107 -2.94 13.43 11.31
C THR A 107 -3.62 12.24 10.64
N ALA A 108 -4.42 11.46 11.37
CA ALA A 108 -5.22 10.38 10.83
C ALA A 108 -6.20 10.87 9.76
N SER A 109 -6.85 12.01 9.98
CA SER A 109 -7.86 12.58 9.06
C SER A 109 -7.30 12.97 7.69
N ARG A 110 -6.00 13.23 7.58
CA ARG A 110 -5.31 13.59 6.34
C ARG A 110 -4.35 12.51 5.83
N THR A 111 -4.42 11.29 6.37
CA THR A 111 -3.63 10.13 5.95
C THR A 111 -4.41 9.31 4.93
N PHE A 112 -3.81 9.04 3.79
CA PHE A 112 -4.42 8.34 2.66
C PHE A 112 -3.51 7.22 2.15
N GLU A 113 -4.13 6.17 1.63
CA GLU A 113 -3.47 5.24 0.74
C GLU A 113 -3.33 5.91 -0.65
N PHE A 114 -2.31 5.52 -1.41
CA PHE A 114 -1.95 6.19 -2.66
C PHE A 114 -3.08 6.19 -3.71
N THR A 115 -3.76 5.08 -3.92
CA THR A 115 -4.86 5.00 -4.91
C THR A 115 -6.09 5.79 -4.45
N GLU A 116 -6.37 5.77 -3.14
CA GLU A 116 -7.38 6.61 -2.52
C GLU A 116 -7.08 8.10 -2.72
N PHE A 117 -5.83 8.50 -2.48
CA PHE A 117 -5.42 9.90 -2.67
C PHE A 117 -5.61 10.36 -4.11
N LEU A 118 -5.23 9.55 -5.10
CA LEU A 118 -5.44 9.89 -6.50
C LEU A 118 -6.92 10.06 -6.85
N THR A 119 -7.77 9.13 -6.41
CA THR A 119 -9.19 9.09 -6.83
C THR A 119 -10.09 9.99 -5.99
N HIS A 120 -9.89 10.05 -4.67
CA HIS A 120 -10.80 10.77 -3.76
C HIS A 120 -10.34 12.20 -3.46
N VAL A 121 -9.02 12.49 -3.54
CA VAL A 121 -8.49 13.82 -3.25
C VAL A 121 -8.16 14.59 -4.54
N LEU A 122 -7.43 13.96 -5.46
CA LEU A 122 -7.07 14.60 -6.72
C LEU A 122 -8.15 14.44 -7.80
N HIS A 123 -9.10 13.52 -7.62
CA HIS A 123 -10.13 13.16 -8.60
C HIS A 123 -9.56 12.78 -9.97
N VAL A 124 -8.44 12.05 -9.95
CA VAL A 124 -7.71 11.61 -11.14
C VAL A 124 -7.73 10.09 -11.22
N THR A 125 -8.07 9.56 -12.40
CA THR A 125 -7.95 8.12 -12.72
C THR A 125 -6.92 7.87 -13.82
N ASP A 126 -6.78 8.79 -14.79
CA ASP A 126 -5.73 8.73 -15.82
C ASP A 126 -4.52 9.55 -15.41
N VAL A 127 -3.42 8.89 -15.11
CA VAL A 127 -2.14 9.50 -14.75
C VAL A 127 -1.15 9.57 -15.92
N GLY A 128 -1.60 9.29 -17.15
CA GLY A 128 -0.78 9.29 -18.37
C GLY A 128 0.13 8.07 -18.49
N ALA A 129 -0.19 6.97 -17.82
CA ALA A 129 0.60 5.75 -17.86
C ALA A 129 0.33 4.91 -19.13
N ARG A 130 1.34 4.14 -19.57
CA ARG A 130 1.22 3.18 -20.67
C ARG A 130 1.92 1.88 -20.31
N PHE A 131 1.20 0.75 -20.42
CA PHE A 131 1.75 -0.57 -20.09
C PHE A 131 1.12 -1.65 -20.99
N PRO A 132 1.71 -1.97 -22.17
CA PRO A 132 1.12 -2.83 -23.21
C PRO A 132 1.25 -4.33 -22.86
N HIS A 133 0.65 -4.75 -21.75
CA HIS A 133 0.72 -6.10 -21.23
C HIS A 133 -0.61 -6.58 -20.65
N LYS A 134 -0.75 -7.91 -20.57
CA LYS A 134 -1.85 -8.58 -19.86
C LYS A 134 -1.53 -8.64 -18.38
N VAL A 135 -2.38 -8.05 -17.57
CA VAL A 135 -2.21 -8.01 -16.11
C VAL A 135 -3.41 -8.57 -15.39
N THR A 136 -3.18 -9.13 -14.20
CA THR A 136 -4.24 -9.46 -13.26
C THR A 136 -4.02 -8.69 -11.95
N TYR A 137 -5.07 -8.46 -11.17
CA TYR A 137 -4.99 -7.66 -9.95
C TYR A 137 -5.32 -8.50 -8.72
N HIS A 138 -4.50 -8.35 -7.66
CA HIS A 138 -4.77 -8.89 -6.32
C HIS A 138 -5.30 -7.79 -5.41
N ALA A 139 -6.55 -7.92 -4.97
CA ALA A 139 -7.16 -7.00 -4.01
C ALA A 139 -6.66 -7.28 -2.60
N SER A 140 -5.75 -6.42 -2.11
CA SER A 140 -5.15 -6.56 -0.79
C SER A 140 -6.18 -6.32 0.32
N CYS A 141 -6.20 -7.17 1.35
CA CYS A 141 -7.26 -7.17 2.37
C CYS A 141 -7.40 -5.85 3.14
N HIS A 142 -6.30 -5.18 3.49
CA HIS A 142 -6.34 -3.88 4.17
C HIS A 142 -6.84 -2.76 3.27
N THR A 143 -6.45 -2.73 2.00
CA THR A 143 -6.97 -1.78 1.03
C THR A 143 -8.45 -1.99 0.80
N LEU A 144 -8.86 -3.25 0.54
CA LEU A 144 -10.24 -3.60 0.23
C LEU A 144 -11.19 -3.47 1.43
N ARG A 145 -10.83 -4.08 2.58
CA ARG A 145 -11.74 -4.20 3.74
C ARG A 145 -11.43 -3.19 4.83
N GLY A 146 -10.16 -2.83 5.02
CA GLY A 146 -9.73 -1.88 6.04
C GLY A 146 -10.04 -0.44 5.66
N ILE A 147 -9.71 -0.04 4.42
CA ILE A 147 -9.96 1.32 3.92
C ILE A 147 -11.28 1.39 3.14
N GLY A 148 -11.72 0.29 2.51
CA GLY A 148 -12.95 0.23 1.73
C GLY A 148 -12.77 0.51 0.23
N LEU A 149 -11.55 0.51 -0.29
CA LEU A 149 -11.23 0.75 -1.71
C LEU A 149 -11.45 -0.54 -2.51
N ARG A 150 -12.49 -0.55 -3.29
CA ARG A 150 -12.88 -1.71 -4.11
C ARG A 150 -12.61 -1.49 -5.59
N GLU A 151 -13.10 -0.38 -6.12
CA GLU A 151 -13.04 -0.08 -7.54
C GLU A 151 -11.89 0.85 -7.92
N GLU A 152 -11.41 1.68 -6.99
CA GLU A 152 -10.42 2.72 -7.22
C GLU A 152 -9.11 2.18 -7.82
N PRO A 153 -8.49 1.10 -7.30
CA PRO A 153 -7.29 0.54 -7.91
C PRO A 153 -7.53 0.02 -9.33
N LYS A 154 -8.72 -0.57 -9.58
CA LYS A 154 -9.08 -1.08 -10.91
C LYS A 154 -9.37 0.04 -11.90
N GLN A 155 -10.04 1.11 -11.47
CA GLN A 155 -10.28 2.30 -12.30
C GLN A 155 -8.96 2.91 -12.78
N LEU A 156 -7.96 3.01 -11.89
CA LEU A 156 -6.63 3.47 -12.24
C LEU A 156 -5.94 2.53 -13.24
N LEU A 157 -6.03 1.21 -13.06
CA LEU A 157 -5.45 0.24 -13.99
C LEU A 157 -6.13 0.26 -15.36
N LEU A 158 -7.45 0.37 -15.39
CA LEU A 158 -8.23 0.43 -16.64
C LEU A 158 -7.96 1.72 -17.45
N ALA A 159 -7.52 2.79 -16.80
CA ALA A 159 -7.11 4.03 -17.47
C ALA A 159 -5.68 3.96 -18.05
N VAL A 160 -4.88 2.94 -17.70
CA VAL A 160 -3.52 2.77 -18.25
C VAL A 160 -3.61 2.36 -19.73
N LYS A 161 -2.96 3.12 -20.59
CA LYS A 161 -3.00 2.90 -22.05
C LYS A 161 -2.40 1.53 -22.42
N ASP A 162 -3.09 0.82 -23.31
CA ASP A 162 -2.69 -0.48 -23.86
C ASP A 162 -2.61 -1.62 -22.82
N LEU A 163 -3.08 -1.43 -21.59
CA LEU A 163 -3.16 -2.46 -20.54
C LEU A 163 -4.41 -3.32 -20.74
N GLU A 164 -4.27 -4.65 -20.68
CA GLU A 164 -5.37 -5.60 -20.66
C GLU A 164 -5.54 -6.19 -19.26
N LEU A 165 -6.61 -5.79 -18.53
CA LEU A 165 -6.90 -6.30 -17.20
C LEU A 165 -7.69 -7.60 -17.28
N ILE A 166 -7.06 -8.70 -16.84
CA ILE A 166 -7.63 -10.05 -16.80
C ILE A 166 -8.18 -10.34 -15.40
N ALA A 167 -9.39 -10.89 -15.33
CA ALA A 167 -9.99 -11.27 -14.05
C ALA A 167 -9.14 -12.33 -13.33
N LEU A 168 -8.95 -12.12 -12.02
CA LEU A 168 -8.30 -13.09 -11.14
C LEU A 168 -9.38 -13.89 -10.41
N ASN A 169 -9.33 -15.23 -10.54
CA ASN A 169 -10.16 -16.07 -9.69
C ASN A 169 -9.74 -15.90 -8.22
N GLU A 170 -10.72 -15.77 -7.32
CA GLU A 170 -10.45 -15.52 -5.89
C GLU A 170 -9.59 -14.24 -5.65
N GLU A 171 -9.85 -13.19 -6.41
CA GLU A 171 -9.13 -11.91 -6.35
C GLU A 171 -8.98 -11.38 -4.91
N GLU A 172 -10.07 -11.44 -4.14
CA GLU A 172 -10.16 -10.90 -2.77
C GLU A 172 -9.63 -11.85 -1.68
N THR A 173 -9.26 -13.09 -2.03
CA THR A 173 -8.71 -14.04 -1.07
C THR A 173 -7.33 -13.60 -0.60
N CYS A 174 -7.08 -13.69 0.71
CA CYS A 174 -5.84 -13.21 1.32
C CYS A 174 -4.61 -13.93 0.74
N CYS A 175 -3.52 -13.18 0.55
CA CYS A 175 -2.23 -13.70 0.08
C CYS A 175 -1.49 -14.56 1.12
N GLY A 176 -1.92 -14.53 2.39
CA GLY A 176 -1.30 -15.29 3.48
C GLY A 176 -0.14 -14.59 4.20
N PHE A 177 0.26 -13.38 3.82
CA PHE A 177 1.38 -12.69 4.48
C PHE A 177 1.09 -12.36 5.95
N GLY A 178 0.12 -11.47 6.22
CA GLY A 178 -0.31 -11.09 7.56
C GLY A 178 0.80 -10.57 8.50
N GLY A 179 1.98 -10.18 7.98
CA GLY A 179 3.13 -9.76 8.79
C GLY A 179 3.60 -10.86 9.74
N VAL A 180 3.39 -10.65 11.05
CA VAL A 180 3.74 -11.60 12.11
C VAL A 180 3.03 -12.97 11.94
N PHE A 181 1.84 -13.01 11.35
CA PHE A 181 1.10 -14.23 11.09
C PHE A 181 1.90 -15.24 10.25
N SER A 182 2.60 -14.78 9.21
CA SER A 182 3.40 -15.66 8.35
C SER A 182 4.59 -16.30 9.07
N VAL A 183 5.03 -15.69 10.17
CA VAL A 183 6.12 -16.21 11.02
C VAL A 183 5.58 -17.17 12.08
N ILE A 184 4.45 -16.82 12.71
CA ILE A 184 3.84 -17.65 13.80
C ILE A 184 3.13 -18.87 13.23
N TYR A 185 2.46 -18.73 12.07
CA TYR A 185 1.70 -19.82 11.44
C TYR A 185 2.19 -20.10 10.00
N PRO A 186 3.47 -20.49 9.82
CA PRO A 186 4.09 -20.58 8.50
C PRO A 186 3.40 -21.59 7.57
N GLU A 187 2.86 -22.69 8.10
CA GLU A 187 2.18 -23.71 7.29
C GLU A 187 0.86 -23.18 6.72
N VAL A 188 0.08 -22.44 7.52
CA VAL A 188 -1.19 -21.84 7.09
C VAL A 188 -0.91 -20.74 6.06
N SER A 189 0.05 -19.86 6.36
CA SER A 189 0.50 -18.80 5.44
C SER A 189 0.93 -19.38 4.09
N ARG A 190 1.71 -20.46 4.11
CA ARG A 190 2.17 -21.16 2.90
C ARG A 190 1.01 -21.72 2.09
N ALA A 191 0.04 -22.37 2.73
CA ALA A 191 -1.14 -22.93 2.05
C ALA A 191 -1.97 -21.82 1.36
N MET A 192 -2.18 -20.71 2.06
CA MET A 192 -2.88 -19.54 1.49
C MET A 192 -2.14 -18.95 0.30
N MET A 193 -0.82 -18.76 0.41
CA MET A 193 0.03 -18.26 -0.66
C MET A 193 0.02 -19.19 -1.87
N GLN A 194 0.11 -20.50 -1.67
CA GLN A 194 0.08 -21.49 -2.76
C GLN A 194 -1.26 -21.46 -3.51
N ALA A 195 -2.39 -21.35 -2.81
CA ALA A 195 -3.71 -21.21 -3.42
C ALA A 195 -3.79 -19.92 -4.27
N LYS A 196 -3.29 -18.80 -3.76
CA LYS A 196 -3.25 -17.52 -4.47
C LYS A 196 -2.38 -17.61 -5.72
N VAL A 197 -1.17 -18.15 -5.63
CA VAL A 197 -0.22 -18.29 -6.75
C VAL A 197 -0.80 -19.20 -7.85
N LYS A 198 -1.47 -20.28 -7.48
CA LYS A 198 -2.16 -21.17 -8.45
C LYS A 198 -3.23 -20.39 -9.25
N ASN A 199 -4.01 -19.55 -8.60
CA ASN A 199 -5.02 -18.73 -9.30
C ASN A 199 -4.38 -17.67 -10.20
N ILE A 200 -3.26 -17.08 -9.76
CA ILE A 200 -2.49 -16.12 -10.56
C ILE A 200 -1.96 -16.78 -11.84
N GLU A 201 -1.34 -17.94 -11.76
CA GLU A 201 -0.86 -18.67 -12.95
C GLU A 201 -1.98 -19.06 -13.88
N ALA A 202 -3.11 -19.53 -13.32
CA ALA A 202 -4.29 -19.93 -14.10
C ALA A 202 -4.95 -18.76 -14.84
N SER A 203 -4.69 -17.50 -14.44
CA SER A 203 -5.23 -16.31 -15.12
C SER A 203 -4.70 -16.12 -16.54
N GLY A 204 -3.51 -16.63 -16.85
CA GLY A 204 -2.82 -16.40 -18.13
C GLY A 204 -2.28 -14.97 -18.29
N ALA A 205 -2.25 -14.17 -17.24
CA ALA A 205 -1.64 -12.83 -17.26
C ALA A 205 -0.11 -12.90 -17.31
N GLU A 206 0.52 -11.87 -17.85
CA GLU A 206 1.98 -11.71 -17.83
C GLU A 206 2.47 -11.15 -16.48
N TYR A 207 1.62 -10.32 -15.84
CA TYR A 207 1.93 -9.71 -14.56
C TYR A 207 0.77 -9.82 -13.58
N VAL A 208 1.10 -9.96 -12.28
CA VAL A 208 0.15 -9.76 -11.19
C VAL A 208 0.44 -8.43 -10.52
N ILE A 209 -0.57 -7.58 -10.45
CA ILE A 209 -0.48 -6.24 -9.86
C ILE A 209 -0.98 -6.28 -8.42
N VAL A 210 -0.18 -5.72 -7.51
CA VAL A 210 -0.43 -5.74 -6.07
C VAL A 210 -0.22 -4.33 -5.51
N GLY A 211 -1.18 -3.80 -4.77
CA GLY A 211 -1.10 -2.45 -4.15
C GLY A 211 -0.51 -2.44 -2.73
N GLU A 212 -0.02 -3.59 -2.22
CA GLU A 212 0.44 -3.73 -0.84
C GLU A 212 1.82 -4.42 -0.81
N PRO A 213 2.87 -3.77 -0.29
CA PRO A 213 4.24 -4.34 -0.28
C PRO A 213 4.35 -5.70 0.41
N GLY A 214 3.60 -5.94 1.49
CA GLY A 214 3.61 -7.24 2.18
C GLY A 214 2.99 -8.35 1.33
N CYS A 215 1.87 -8.08 0.64
CA CYS A 215 1.28 -9.03 -0.30
C CYS A 215 2.20 -9.27 -1.50
N LEU A 216 2.82 -8.21 -2.02
CA LEU A 216 3.77 -8.28 -3.12
C LEU A 216 4.94 -9.22 -2.76
N MET A 217 5.52 -9.06 -1.57
CA MET A 217 6.62 -9.90 -1.08
C MET A 217 6.23 -11.38 -1.00
N ASN A 218 5.06 -11.68 -0.43
CA ASN A 218 4.62 -13.07 -0.24
C ASN A 218 4.27 -13.75 -1.57
N ILE A 219 3.56 -13.05 -2.45
CA ILE A 219 3.20 -13.53 -3.80
C ILE A 219 4.47 -13.71 -4.64
N ALA A 220 5.40 -12.74 -4.64
CA ALA A 220 6.67 -12.84 -5.35
C ALA A 220 7.49 -14.05 -4.91
N GLY A 221 7.60 -14.28 -3.60
CA GLY A 221 8.27 -15.45 -3.04
C GLY A 221 7.60 -16.78 -3.44
N GLY A 222 6.27 -16.79 -3.52
CA GLY A 222 5.49 -17.95 -3.98
C GLY A 222 5.70 -18.25 -5.46
N LEU A 223 5.61 -17.24 -6.32
CA LEU A 223 5.84 -17.35 -7.76
C LEU A 223 7.28 -17.81 -8.06
N ALA A 224 8.27 -17.25 -7.37
CA ALA A 224 9.68 -17.64 -7.54
C ALA A 224 9.95 -19.12 -7.19
N LYS A 225 9.24 -19.67 -6.19
CA LYS A 225 9.41 -21.08 -5.78
C LYS A 225 8.97 -22.11 -6.83
N ILE A 226 8.06 -21.73 -7.71
CA ILE A 226 7.52 -22.60 -8.74
C ILE A 226 8.02 -22.22 -10.14
N ASP A 227 9.00 -21.30 -10.21
CA ASP A 227 9.54 -20.76 -11.47
C ASP A 227 8.42 -20.26 -12.41
N ALA A 228 7.46 -19.54 -11.84
CA ALA A 228 6.29 -19.01 -12.56
C ALA A 228 6.70 -17.99 -13.63
N ARG A 229 5.97 -17.97 -14.76
CA ARG A 229 6.18 -16.97 -15.82
C ARG A 229 5.61 -15.60 -15.45
N VAL A 230 4.57 -15.57 -14.62
CA VAL A 230 3.89 -14.34 -14.17
C VAL A 230 4.81 -13.54 -13.26
N LYS A 231 4.99 -12.25 -13.55
CA LYS A 231 5.86 -11.36 -12.78
C LYS A 231 5.04 -10.48 -11.83
N PRO A 232 5.39 -10.38 -10.55
CA PRO A 232 4.70 -9.50 -9.61
C PRO A 232 5.22 -8.07 -9.72
N LEU A 233 4.32 -7.08 -9.77
CA LEU A 233 4.64 -5.65 -9.75
C LEU A 233 3.73 -4.91 -8.77
N HIS A 234 4.25 -3.84 -8.18
CA HIS A 234 3.43 -2.93 -7.41
C HIS A 234 2.58 -2.04 -8.33
N LEU A 235 1.34 -1.74 -7.93
CA LEU A 235 0.42 -0.90 -8.70
C LEU A 235 1.05 0.44 -9.09
N ILE A 236 1.77 1.07 -8.17
CA ILE A 236 2.47 2.34 -8.41
C ILE A 236 3.47 2.25 -9.57
N GLN A 237 4.16 1.11 -9.75
CA GLN A 237 5.09 0.94 -10.86
C GLN A 237 4.39 0.95 -12.22
N ILE A 238 3.16 0.41 -12.28
CA ILE A 238 2.33 0.46 -13.48
C ILE A 238 1.91 1.90 -13.78
N LEU A 239 1.47 2.64 -12.76
CA LEU A 239 1.05 4.02 -12.90
C LEU A 239 2.21 4.97 -13.25
N ALA A 240 3.44 4.59 -12.92
CA ALA A 240 4.64 5.36 -13.28
C ALA A 240 5.15 5.04 -14.69
N ALA A 241 4.71 3.94 -15.32
CA ALA A 241 5.22 3.48 -16.60
C ALA A 241 4.82 4.40 -17.75
N GLY A 242 5.74 4.63 -18.71
CA GLY A 242 5.46 5.27 -20.01
C GLY A 242 5.12 6.76 -20.00
N GLY A 243 5.37 7.47 -18.93
CA GLY A 243 5.10 8.91 -18.81
C GLY A 243 6.35 9.77 -19.00
N ASP A 244 6.98 9.71 -20.18
CA ASP A 244 8.05 10.66 -20.60
C ASP A 244 7.46 11.77 -21.43
#